data_2af5d2fa4ec49627831f30fa745cacf4
#
_entry.id   2af5d2fa4ec49627831f30fa745cacf4
#
_cell.length_a   1.000
_cell.length_b   1.000
_cell.length_c   1.000
_cell.angle_alpha   90.00
_cell.angle_beta   90.00
_cell.angle_gamma   90.00
#
_symmetry.space_group_name_H-M   'P 1'
#
loop_
_entity.id
_entity.type
_entity.pdbx_description
1 polymer ?
#
loop_
_entity_poly.entity_id
_entity_poly.type
_entity_poly.pdbx_seq_one_letter_code
_entity_poly.pdbx_strand_id
1 'polypeptide(L)'
;VRAALSQLRGAFALGFIFAGEDDLMIGARNGPPLAVGHGEGEMYLGSDAIALGPFTDTISYLEDGDWVVLNRKGATIFDKDNAIVHREAIKHTTATALVDKANYRHFMAKEIHEQPEVVGHTLARYVDMATERVTMPVKLPFDFKDIQRVSITACGTASYAGFVAKYWLERLARLPVELDVASEFRYREAPLRKGDLAIFISQSGETADTLAALRYAKAQGTHTLSVVNVPTSTIARESETVLQTLAGPEIGVASTKAFTCQLMVLASLAVAAGKARGELSEADESKLVHGLVEIPRLMSEALTSEPQIEKLAREISKSRDVLYLGRGTSYPLALEGALKLKEISYIHAEGYAAGELKHGPIALIDEHMPVVVIAPYDKVFEKTVSNMQEVAARGGKIILMTDAKGAAEATIQSLVTIVMPDMGATFAPMVYAVPVQLLAYHTAVVMGTDVDQPRNLAKSVTVE
;
A
#
# COMPACT_ATOMS: atom_id res chain seq x y z
N VAL A 1 13.57 -14.50 33.03
CA VAL A 1 13.38 -13.99 31.68
C VAL A 1 14.73 -13.81 31.00
N ARG A 2 15.65 -13.00 31.55
CA ARG A 2 16.96 -12.71 30.95
C ARG A 2 17.72 -13.95 30.46
N ALA A 3 17.84 -14.99 31.31
CA ALA A 3 18.52 -16.23 30.93
C ALA A 3 17.79 -17.01 29.81
N ALA A 4 16.49 -16.85 29.67
CA ALA A 4 15.72 -17.44 28.58
C ALA A 4 15.92 -16.63 27.28
N LEU A 5 15.89 -15.29 27.34
CA LEU A 5 16.07 -14.44 26.17
C LEU A 5 17.41 -14.69 25.45
N SER A 6 18.49 -14.94 26.20
CA SER A 6 19.82 -15.24 25.62
C SER A 6 19.87 -16.57 24.85
N GLN A 7 18.89 -17.47 25.05
CA GLN A 7 18.79 -18.77 24.39
C GLN A 7 17.83 -18.77 23.20
N LEU A 8 16.99 -17.75 23.09
CA LEU A 8 16.05 -17.65 21.98
C LEU A 8 16.77 -17.35 20.65
N ARG A 9 16.24 -17.90 19.57
CA ARG A 9 16.70 -17.71 18.21
C ARG A 9 15.54 -17.23 17.36
N GLY A 10 15.85 -16.45 16.31
CA GLY A 10 14.84 -15.92 15.40
C GLY A 10 14.23 -14.59 15.86
N ALA A 11 13.19 -14.16 15.18
CA ALA A 11 12.50 -12.90 15.41
C ALA A 11 11.36 -13.10 16.43
N PHE A 12 11.23 -12.18 17.40
CA PHE A 12 10.17 -12.22 18.41
C PHE A 12 9.84 -10.85 18.99
N ALA A 13 8.58 -10.66 19.38
CA ALA A 13 8.13 -9.64 20.32
C ALA A 13 7.31 -10.34 21.40
N LEU A 14 7.77 -10.29 22.63
CA LEU A 14 7.25 -11.08 23.75
C LEU A 14 6.78 -10.18 24.88
N GLY A 15 5.65 -10.55 25.50
CA GLY A 15 5.20 -10.03 26.77
C GLY A 15 5.10 -11.17 27.79
N PHE A 16 5.69 -10.99 28.98
CA PHE A 16 5.65 -11.97 30.05
C PHE A 16 4.85 -11.39 31.22
N ILE A 17 3.85 -12.13 31.66
CA ILE A 17 3.12 -11.88 32.90
C ILE A 17 3.33 -13.10 33.83
N PHE A 18 3.31 -12.89 35.13
CA PHE A 18 3.62 -13.90 36.11
C PHE A 18 2.44 -14.07 37.09
N ALA A 19 2.03 -15.31 37.31
CA ALA A 19 0.97 -15.60 38.26
C ALA A 19 1.40 -15.18 39.67
N GLY A 20 0.60 -14.34 40.32
CA GLY A 20 0.86 -13.82 41.65
C GLY A 20 1.73 -12.55 41.70
N GLU A 21 2.16 -12.02 40.54
CA GLU A 21 2.92 -10.77 40.43
C GLU A 21 2.08 -9.73 39.67
N ASP A 22 1.16 -9.06 40.35
CA ASP A 22 0.17 -8.17 39.74
C ASP A 22 0.75 -6.80 39.29
N ASP A 23 2.01 -6.48 39.67
CA ASP A 23 2.70 -5.24 39.32
C ASP A 23 4.01 -5.51 38.55
N LEU A 24 4.03 -6.56 37.74
CA LEU A 24 5.18 -6.90 36.93
C LEU A 24 4.79 -7.40 35.54
N MET A 25 5.28 -6.72 34.52
CA MET A 25 5.27 -7.20 33.14
C MET A 25 6.68 -7.05 32.56
N ILE A 26 7.11 -7.99 31.73
CA ILE A 26 8.39 -7.90 31.03
C ILE A 26 8.12 -7.98 29.55
N GLY A 27 8.66 -7.01 28.79
CA GLY A 27 8.66 -7.02 27.31
C GLY A 27 10.04 -7.34 26.76
N ALA A 28 10.12 -8.00 25.62
CA ALA A 28 11.39 -8.19 24.91
C ALA A 28 11.16 -8.27 23.40
N ARG A 29 12.06 -7.67 22.62
CA ARG A 29 11.99 -7.72 21.16
C ARG A 29 13.31 -8.12 20.52
N ASN A 30 13.17 -8.76 19.35
CA ASN A 30 14.23 -8.98 18.36
C ASN A 30 13.57 -9.08 16.98
N GLY A 31 13.74 -8.07 16.14
CA GLY A 31 13.06 -7.94 14.84
C GLY A 31 11.71 -7.23 14.93
N PRO A 32 10.58 -7.91 15.26
CA PRO A 32 9.27 -7.28 15.31
C PRO A 32 9.21 -6.09 16.26
N PRO A 33 8.44 -5.03 15.93
CA PRO A 33 8.34 -3.85 16.78
C PRO A 33 7.67 -4.18 18.12
N LEU A 34 8.14 -3.48 19.16
CA LEU A 34 7.53 -3.48 20.49
C LEU A 34 7.73 -2.09 21.09
N ALA A 35 6.71 -1.58 21.73
CA ALA A 35 6.71 -0.23 22.29
C ALA A 35 6.10 -0.23 23.70
N VAL A 36 6.55 0.73 24.50
CA VAL A 36 6.07 1.00 25.85
C VAL A 36 5.19 2.23 25.81
N GLY A 37 3.94 2.12 26.25
CA GLY A 37 3.05 3.25 26.49
C GLY A 37 3.17 3.71 27.94
N HIS A 38 3.30 5.02 28.13
CA HIS A 38 3.41 5.66 29.44
C HIS A 38 2.07 6.27 29.84
N GLY A 39 1.41 5.73 30.87
CA GLY A 39 0.19 6.24 31.46
C GLY A 39 0.38 6.78 32.86
N GLU A 40 -0.67 7.35 33.43
CA GLU A 40 -0.68 7.82 34.84
C GLU A 40 -0.97 6.66 35.81
N GLY A 41 0.07 6.17 36.48
CA GLY A 41 -0.05 5.04 37.42
C GLY A 41 -0.23 3.68 36.74
N GLU A 42 0.02 3.59 35.45
CA GLU A 42 -0.05 2.36 34.66
C GLU A 42 0.87 2.44 33.44
N MET A 43 1.34 1.29 32.99
CA MET A 43 2.21 1.16 31.82
C MET A 43 1.64 0.12 30.87
N TYR A 44 1.85 0.34 29.59
CA TYR A 44 1.32 -0.51 28.51
C TYR A 44 2.43 -1.09 27.67
N LEU A 45 2.19 -2.26 27.09
CA LEU A 45 3.08 -2.89 26.14
C LEU A 45 2.27 -3.22 24.87
N GLY A 46 2.72 -2.77 23.72
CA GLY A 46 2.06 -3.00 22.44
C GLY A 46 3.03 -3.00 21.27
N SER A 47 2.55 -3.41 20.10
CA SER A 47 3.39 -3.46 18.88
C SER A 47 3.78 -2.08 18.38
N ASP A 48 2.88 -1.10 18.50
CA ASP A 48 3.04 0.22 17.89
C ASP A 48 2.14 1.28 18.55
N ALA A 49 2.25 2.52 18.05
CA ALA A 49 1.47 3.65 18.54
C ALA A 49 -0.05 3.50 18.30
N ILE A 50 -0.48 2.74 17.30
CA ILE A 50 -1.89 2.54 17.01
C ILE A 50 -2.53 1.64 18.09
N ALA A 51 -1.83 0.56 18.45
CA ALA A 51 -2.24 -0.35 19.49
C ALA A 51 -2.31 0.34 20.87
N LEU A 52 -1.38 1.26 21.14
CA LEU A 52 -1.26 1.96 22.42
C LEU A 52 -2.07 3.25 22.49
N GLY A 53 -2.40 3.86 21.36
CA GLY A 53 -3.09 5.15 21.26
C GLY A 53 -4.42 5.29 22.03
N PRO A 54 -5.25 4.23 22.17
CA PRO A 54 -6.44 4.28 23.01
C PRO A 54 -6.16 4.48 24.52
N PHE A 55 -4.94 4.21 24.97
CA PHE A 55 -4.56 4.18 26.37
C PHE A 55 -3.61 5.32 26.78
N THR A 56 -2.76 5.76 25.85
CA THR A 56 -1.75 6.81 26.11
C THR A 56 -1.30 7.50 24.82
N ASP A 57 -0.91 8.77 24.94
CA ASP A 57 -0.31 9.55 23.87
C ASP A 57 1.24 9.55 23.90
N THR A 58 1.83 8.96 24.93
CA THR A 58 3.28 9.03 25.19
C THR A 58 3.88 7.64 25.08
N ILE A 59 4.76 7.44 24.08
CA ILE A 59 5.24 6.11 23.69
C ILE A 59 6.76 6.11 23.52
N SER A 60 7.43 5.10 24.07
CA SER A 60 8.84 4.79 23.82
C SER A 60 8.97 3.53 23.00
N TYR A 61 9.68 3.60 21.87
CA TYR A 61 9.96 2.42 21.02
C TYR A 61 11.22 1.70 21.52
N LEU A 62 11.12 0.37 21.66
CA LEU A 62 12.28 -0.47 21.94
C LEU A 62 13.12 -0.67 20.66
N GLU A 63 14.41 -0.78 20.78
CA GLU A 63 15.33 -1.17 19.70
C GLU A 63 15.57 -2.67 19.67
N ASP A 64 16.20 -3.18 18.62
CA ASP A 64 16.49 -4.60 18.46
C ASP A 64 17.39 -5.12 19.58
N GLY A 65 16.94 -6.17 20.25
CA GLY A 65 17.61 -6.76 21.39
C GLY A 65 17.26 -6.12 22.73
N ASP A 66 16.44 -5.05 22.74
CA ASP A 66 15.96 -4.46 23.98
C ASP A 66 14.97 -5.39 24.70
N TRP A 67 15.02 -5.30 26.03
CA TRP A 67 13.98 -5.83 26.88
C TRP A 67 13.64 -4.83 27.98
N VAL A 68 12.42 -4.87 28.50
CA VAL A 68 11.88 -3.89 29.42
C VAL A 68 11.19 -4.53 30.61
N VAL A 69 11.39 -3.98 31.77
CA VAL A 69 10.62 -4.29 33.00
C VAL A 69 9.64 -3.16 33.23
N LEU A 70 8.37 -3.50 33.27
CA LEU A 70 7.25 -2.59 33.49
C LEU A 70 6.61 -2.86 34.85
N ASN A 71 6.30 -1.81 35.55
CA ASN A 71 5.43 -1.80 36.73
C ASN A 71 4.57 -0.52 36.71
N ARG A 72 3.62 -0.38 37.61
CA ARG A 72 2.74 0.81 37.66
C ARG A 72 3.49 2.14 37.85
N LYS A 73 4.74 2.11 38.29
CA LYS A 73 5.54 3.32 38.53
C LYS A 73 6.37 3.75 37.33
N GLY A 74 6.58 2.85 36.34
CA GLY A 74 7.36 3.18 35.16
C GLY A 74 7.97 1.99 34.45
N ALA A 75 8.84 2.28 33.50
CA ALA A 75 9.57 1.35 32.67
C ALA A 75 11.06 1.44 32.89
N THR A 76 11.74 0.30 32.99
CA THR A 76 13.20 0.22 32.94
C THR A 76 13.61 -0.61 31.73
N ILE A 77 14.29 0.03 30.78
CA ILE A 77 14.69 -0.60 29.51
C ILE A 77 16.16 -1.00 29.58
N PHE A 78 16.45 -2.18 29.10
CA PHE A 78 17.79 -2.76 29.00
C PHE A 78 18.08 -3.11 27.55
N ASP A 79 19.31 -2.89 27.12
CA ASP A 79 19.79 -3.33 25.82
C ASP A 79 20.17 -4.82 25.79
N LYS A 80 20.64 -5.30 24.64
CA LYS A 80 21.13 -6.69 24.43
C LYS A 80 22.26 -7.09 25.38
N ASP A 81 23.06 -6.12 25.86
CA ASP A 81 24.18 -6.33 26.77
C ASP A 81 23.75 -6.20 28.24
N ASN A 82 22.46 -5.98 28.48
CA ASN A 82 21.80 -5.77 29.77
C ASN A 82 22.25 -4.47 30.48
N ALA A 83 22.71 -3.49 29.74
CA ALA A 83 22.91 -2.14 30.28
C ALA A 83 21.53 -1.42 30.29
N ILE A 84 21.30 -0.62 31.34
CA ILE A 84 20.10 0.24 31.36
C ILE A 84 20.30 1.32 30.32
N VAL A 85 19.30 1.45 29.43
CA VAL A 85 19.28 2.43 28.34
C VAL A 85 18.05 3.33 28.45
N HIS A 86 18.19 4.54 27.95
CA HIS A 86 17.09 5.47 27.83
C HIS A 86 16.61 5.48 26.39
N ARG A 87 15.29 5.23 26.19
CA ARG A 87 14.61 5.41 24.91
C ARG A 87 13.70 6.62 25.00
N GLU A 88 13.80 7.51 24.03
CA GLU A 88 13.00 8.75 24.02
C GLU A 88 11.49 8.44 24.04
N ALA A 89 10.78 9.12 24.92
CA ALA A 89 9.34 9.08 24.96
C ALA A 89 8.78 10.14 24.00
N ILE A 90 8.11 9.68 22.95
CA ILE A 90 7.57 10.53 21.88
C ILE A 90 6.08 10.74 22.16
N LYS A 91 5.62 11.99 22.10
CA LYS A 91 4.21 12.32 22.22
C LYS A 91 3.51 12.19 20.87
N HIS A 92 2.54 11.28 20.78
CA HIS A 92 1.72 11.05 19.61
C HIS A 92 0.39 11.77 19.70
N THR A 93 0.06 12.60 18.72
CA THR A 93 -1.24 13.29 18.63
C THR A 93 -2.27 12.48 17.83
N THR A 94 -2.35 11.18 18.06
CA THR A 94 -3.35 10.34 17.39
C THR A 94 -4.69 10.55 18.08
N ALA A 95 -5.59 11.31 17.46
CA ALA A 95 -6.94 11.47 17.98
C ALA A 95 -7.66 10.11 17.99
N THR A 96 -8.16 9.69 19.13
CA THR A 96 -8.92 8.43 19.35
C THR A 96 -10.10 8.30 18.37
N ALA A 97 -10.65 9.42 17.91
CA ALA A 97 -11.71 9.48 16.89
C ALA A 97 -11.31 8.89 15.52
N LEU A 98 -9.99 8.83 15.21
CA LEU A 98 -9.52 8.25 13.93
C LEU A 98 -9.54 6.72 13.91
N VAL A 99 -9.64 6.08 15.08
CA VAL A 99 -9.65 4.62 15.23
C VAL A 99 -11.09 4.07 15.36
N ASP A 100 -12.12 4.93 15.33
CA ASP A 100 -13.52 4.51 15.36
C ASP A 100 -14.04 4.16 13.95
N LYS A 101 -14.94 3.18 13.85
CA LYS A 101 -15.65 2.81 12.60
C LYS A 101 -16.62 3.89 12.12
N ALA A 102 -16.95 4.86 12.96
CA ALA A 102 -17.99 5.85 12.70
C ALA A 102 -19.31 5.15 12.30
N ASN A 103 -19.96 5.59 11.24
CA ASN A 103 -21.22 5.00 10.74
C ASN A 103 -21.02 3.79 9.82
N TYR A 104 -19.79 3.28 9.67
CA TYR A 104 -19.50 2.16 8.80
C TYR A 104 -19.55 0.81 9.54
N ARG A 105 -19.99 -0.21 8.84
CA ARG A 105 -20.05 -1.58 9.39
C ARG A 105 -18.66 -2.15 9.63
N HIS A 106 -17.69 -1.84 8.77
CA HIS A 106 -16.31 -2.35 8.78
C HIS A 106 -15.31 -1.20 8.63
N PHE A 107 -14.10 -1.36 9.17
CA PHE A 107 -13.01 -0.42 8.96
C PHE A 107 -12.66 -0.28 7.48
N MET A 108 -12.59 -1.38 6.73
CA MET A 108 -12.31 -1.34 5.30
C MET A 108 -13.31 -0.47 4.54
N ALA A 109 -14.62 -0.53 4.86
CA ALA A 109 -15.60 0.35 4.24
C ALA A 109 -15.31 1.82 4.52
N LYS A 110 -15.06 2.18 5.78
CA LYS A 110 -14.64 3.53 6.17
C LYS A 110 -13.41 3.97 5.40
N GLU A 111 -12.38 3.14 5.36
CA GLU A 111 -11.11 3.42 4.72
C GLU A 111 -11.20 3.59 3.19
N ILE A 112 -12.11 2.85 2.53
CA ILE A 112 -12.42 3.08 1.11
C ILE A 112 -13.06 4.46 0.91
N HIS A 113 -14.00 4.86 1.77
CA HIS A 113 -14.69 6.14 1.65
C HIS A 113 -13.85 7.34 2.11
N GLU A 114 -12.84 7.15 2.93
CA GLU A 114 -11.88 8.17 3.33
C GLU A 114 -10.85 8.51 2.24
N GLN A 115 -10.73 7.70 1.19
CA GLN A 115 -9.69 7.89 0.17
C GLN A 115 -9.68 9.30 -0.45
N PRO A 116 -10.83 9.90 -0.85
CA PRO A 116 -10.81 11.24 -1.42
C PRO A 116 -10.14 12.26 -0.49
N GLU A 117 -10.46 12.22 0.79
CA GLU A 117 -9.93 13.13 1.80
C GLU A 117 -8.42 12.92 2.03
N VAL A 118 -8.01 11.68 2.35
CA VAL A 118 -6.62 11.40 2.71
C VAL A 118 -5.67 11.49 1.52
N VAL A 119 -6.14 11.21 0.30
CA VAL A 119 -5.40 11.44 -0.94
C VAL A 119 -5.22 12.94 -1.18
N GLY A 120 -6.26 13.75 -0.91
CA GLY A 120 -6.18 15.21 -0.95
C GLY A 120 -5.19 15.77 0.07
N HIS A 121 -5.21 15.28 1.31
CA HIS A 121 -4.22 15.65 2.35
C HIS A 121 -2.80 15.26 1.94
N THR A 122 -2.63 14.08 1.39
CA THR A 122 -1.33 13.63 0.89
C THR A 122 -0.86 14.52 -0.25
N LEU A 123 -1.71 14.81 -1.23
CA LEU A 123 -1.40 15.67 -2.37
C LEU A 123 -0.92 17.06 -1.93
N ALA A 124 -1.63 17.69 -0.98
CA ALA A 124 -1.32 19.03 -0.49
C ALA A 124 0.10 19.16 0.10
N ARG A 125 0.73 18.04 0.48
CA ARG A 125 2.13 18.02 0.94
C ARG A 125 3.15 18.01 -0.21
N TYR A 126 2.73 17.60 -1.41
CA TYR A 126 3.62 17.37 -2.56
C TYR A 126 3.37 18.31 -3.73
N VAL A 127 2.37 19.17 -3.62
CA VAL A 127 1.98 20.10 -4.69
C VAL A 127 1.73 21.48 -4.11
N ASP A 128 2.33 22.48 -4.72
CA ASP A 128 1.94 23.88 -4.54
C ASP A 128 0.83 24.20 -5.55
N MET A 129 -0.40 24.31 -5.05
CA MET A 129 -1.58 24.56 -5.87
C MET A 129 -1.61 25.97 -6.47
N ALA A 130 -0.91 26.95 -5.86
CA ALA A 130 -0.87 28.31 -6.35
C ALA A 130 0.04 28.46 -7.58
N THR A 131 1.10 27.68 -7.62
CA THR A 131 2.07 27.70 -8.72
C THR A 131 1.88 26.52 -9.69
N GLU A 132 1.00 25.58 -9.39
CA GLU A 132 0.80 24.32 -10.12
C GLU A 132 2.11 23.56 -10.34
N ARG A 133 2.90 23.44 -9.27
CA ARG A 133 4.20 22.76 -9.28
C ARG A 133 4.26 21.66 -8.24
N VAL A 134 5.01 20.62 -8.56
CA VAL A 134 5.37 19.61 -7.55
C VAL A 134 6.45 20.18 -6.65
N THR A 135 6.25 20.04 -5.34
CA THR A 135 7.21 20.41 -4.31
C THR A 135 7.51 19.23 -3.42
N MET A 136 8.79 18.89 -3.27
CA MET A 136 9.16 17.83 -2.34
C MET A 136 9.18 18.38 -0.90
N PRO A 137 8.54 17.70 0.06
CA PRO A 137 8.45 18.17 1.44
C PRO A 137 9.78 18.11 2.19
N VAL A 138 10.77 17.45 1.58
CA VAL A 138 12.13 17.28 2.11
C VAL A 138 13.14 17.54 1.00
N LYS A 139 14.32 18.06 1.38
CA LYS A 139 15.43 18.18 0.44
C LYS A 139 15.98 16.79 0.15
N LEU A 140 16.00 16.40 -1.12
CA LEU A 140 16.60 15.15 -1.54
C LEU A 140 18.13 15.26 -1.45
N PRO A 141 18.82 14.21 -0.97
CA PRO A 141 20.28 14.21 -0.88
C PRO A 141 20.99 13.93 -2.21
N PHE A 142 20.24 13.78 -3.29
CA PHE A 142 20.71 13.52 -4.65
C PHE A 142 19.97 14.41 -5.67
N ASP A 143 20.56 14.57 -6.85
CA ASP A 143 19.87 15.14 -8.03
C ASP A 143 19.41 14.01 -8.95
N PHE A 144 18.16 14.04 -9.41
CA PHE A 144 17.64 13.05 -10.37
C PHE A 144 18.42 13.01 -11.69
N LYS A 145 19.17 14.06 -12.05
CA LYS A 145 20.05 14.06 -13.23
C LYS A 145 21.19 13.05 -13.09
N ASP A 146 21.65 12.83 -11.86
CA ASP A 146 22.76 11.92 -11.58
C ASP A 146 22.30 10.47 -11.44
N ILE A 147 21.01 10.25 -11.16
CA ILE A 147 20.43 8.91 -11.02
C ILE A 147 20.35 8.23 -12.39
N GLN A 148 21.01 7.08 -12.51
CA GLN A 148 21.02 6.30 -13.73
C GLN A 148 19.97 5.18 -13.74
N ARG A 149 19.61 4.67 -12.57
CA ARG A 149 18.70 3.55 -12.38
C ARG A 149 17.93 3.70 -11.07
N VAL A 150 16.70 3.24 -11.08
CA VAL A 150 15.86 3.15 -9.87
C VAL A 150 15.53 1.68 -9.62
N SER A 151 15.69 1.22 -8.37
CA SER A 151 15.15 -0.05 -7.90
C SER A 151 13.98 0.23 -6.96
N ILE A 152 12.82 -0.40 -7.20
CA ILE A 152 11.65 -0.31 -6.32
C ILE A 152 11.42 -1.67 -5.69
N THR A 153 11.31 -1.71 -4.36
CA THR A 153 11.18 -2.96 -3.61
C THR A 153 10.12 -2.83 -2.53
N ALA A 154 9.16 -3.75 -2.53
CA ALA A 154 8.05 -3.79 -1.57
C ALA A 154 7.39 -5.18 -1.54
N CYS A 155 6.39 -5.37 -0.66
CA CYS A 155 5.56 -6.57 -0.57
C CYS A 155 4.09 -6.25 -0.86
N GLY A 156 3.35 -7.22 -1.41
CA GLY A 156 1.88 -7.18 -1.57
C GLY A 156 1.38 -5.93 -2.30
N THR A 157 0.35 -5.30 -1.76
CA THR A 157 -0.27 -4.07 -2.29
C THR A 157 0.74 -2.94 -2.54
N ALA A 158 1.71 -2.76 -1.63
CA ALA A 158 2.76 -1.75 -1.82
C ALA A 158 3.67 -2.07 -3.03
N SER A 159 3.91 -3.34 -3.33
CA SER A 159 4.62 -3.75 -4.54
C SER A 159 3.86 -3.38 -5.82
N TYR A 160 2.53 -3.48 -5.82
CA TYR A 160 1.72 -3.05 -6.95
C TYR A 160 1.68 -1.51 -7.10
N ALA A 161 1.73 -0.76 -6.00
CA ALA A 161 1.95 0.69 -6.08
C ALA A 161 3.30 1.02 -6.73
N GLY A 162 4.36 0.29 -6.36
CA GLY A 162 5.67 0.38 -6.99
C GLY A 162 5.64 0.01 -8.47
N PHE A 163 4.82 -0.97 -8.85
CA PHE A 163 4.67 -1.38 -10.24
C PHE A 163 3.98 -0.28 -11.09
N VAL A 164 2.98 0.40 -10.55
CA VAL A 164 2.40 1.58 -11.22
C VAL A 164 3.46 2.68 -11.34
N ALA A 165 4.22 2.95 -10.27
CA ALA A 165 5.27 3.95 -10.26
C ALA A 165 6.37 3.69 -11.29
N LYS A 166 6.71 2.42 -11.56
CA LYS A 166 7.64 2.03 -12.63
C LYS A 166 7.21 2.64 -13.97
N TYR A 167 5.92 2.48 -14.35
CA TYR A 167 5.42 3.06 -15.60
C TYR A 167 5.52 4.59 -15.61
N TRP A 168 5.26 5.25 -14.47
CA TRP A 168 5.34 6.70 -14.39
C TRP A 168 6.79 7.21 -14.47
N LEU A 169 7.72 6.63 -13.73
CA LEU A 169 9.12 7.02 -13.75
C LEU A 169 9.78 6.77 -15.12
N GLU A 170 9.51 5.62 -15.74
CA GLU A 170 10.02 5.32 -17.07
C GLU A 170 9.45 6.26 -18.14
N ARG A 171 8.16 6.61 -18.04
CA ARG A 171 7.50 7.47 -19.02
C ARG A 171 7.82 8.95 -18.82
N LEU A 172 7.73 9.45 -17.59
CA LEU A 172 7.79 10.88 -17.28
C LEU A 172 9.23 11.35 -17.03
N ALA A 173 10.06 10.52 -16.43
CA ALA A 173 11.43 10.85 -16.07
C ALA A 173 12.49 10.15 -16.93
N ARG A 174 12.10 9.23 -17.83
CA ARG A 174 12.98 8.42 -18.65
C ARG A 174 14.06 7.68 -17.85
N LEU A 175 13.68 7.27 -16.62
CA LEU A 175 14.54 6.51 -15.71
C LEU A 175 14.26 5.02 -15.88
N PRO A 176 15.29 4.18 -16.15
CA PRO A 176 15.15 2.74 -16.06
C PRO A 176 14.77 2.32 -14.64
N VAL A 177 13.70 1.52 -14.51
CA VAL A 177 13.20 1.07 -13.22
C VAL A 177 13.17 -0.44 -13.16
N GLU A 178 13.84 -1.00 -12.16
CA GLU A 178 13.72 -2.40 -11.78
C GLU A 178 12.75 -2.52 -10.61
N LEU A 179 11.80 -3.43 -10.72
CA LEU A 179 10.82 -3.72 -9.68
C LEU A 179 11.05 -5.14 -9.18
N ASP A 180 11.07 -5.31 -7.86
CA ASP A 180 11.19 -6.63 -7.24
C ASP A 180 10.30 -6.75 -6.01
N VAL A 181 9.89 -7.97 -5.68
CA VAL A 181 9.26 -8.25 -4.40
C VAL A 181 10.32 -8.40 -3.32
N ALA A 182 10.09 -7.82 -2.14
CA ALA A 182 11.13 -7.70 -1.12
C ALA A 182 11.59 -9.06 -0.58
N SER A 183 10.69 -10.05 -0.51
CA SER A 183 11.02 -11.42 -0.09
C SER A 183 12.05 -12.12 -0.99
N GLU A 184 12.07 -11.79 -2.30
CA GLU A 184 13.05 -12.32 -3.22
C GLU A 184 14.31 -11.43 -3.30
N PHE A 185 14.10 -10.10 -3.31
CA PHE A 185 15.20 -9.14 -3.42
C PHE A 185 16.25 -9.31 -2.32
N ARG A 186 15.83 -9.55 -1.08
CA ARG A 186 16.73 -9.67 0.08
C ARG A 186 17.72 -10.82 -0.01
N TYR A 187 17.44 -11.85 -0.82
CA TYR A 187 18.25 -13.07 -0.92
C TYR A 187 18.99 -13.24 -2.24
N ARG A 188 18.57 -12.54 -3.29
CA ARG A 188 19.14 -12.76 -4.64
C ARG A 188 20.41 -11.96 -4.93
N GLU A 189 20.95 -11.23 -3.98
CA GLU A 189 22.15 -10.42 -4.14
C GLU A 189 22.08 -9.49 -5.37
N ALA A 190 21.00 -8.70 -5.48
CA ALA A 190 20.74 -7.81 -6.61
C ALA A 190 21.94 -6.89 -6.90
N PRO A 191 22.40 -6.76 -8.18
CA PRO A 191 23.57 -5.97 -8.53
C PRO A 191 23.25 -4.47 -8.51
N LEU A 192 23.24 -3.86 -7.34
CA LEU A 192 23.06 -2.43 -7.14
C LEU A 192 24.37 -1.67 -7.34
N ARG A 193 24.27 -0.43 -7.81
CA ARG A 193 25.42 0.45 -8.00
C ARG A 193 25.39 1.59 -6.99
N LYS A 194 26.55 1.96 -6.51
CA LYS A 194 26.69 3.15 -5.67
C LYS A 194 26.15 4.38 -6.43
N GLY A 195 25.30 5.17 -5.74
CA GLY A 195 24.65 6.35 -6.30
C GLY A 195 23.37 6.10 -7.09
N ASP A 196 22.96 4.84 -7.36
CA ASP A 196 21.62 4.55 -7.86
C ASP A 196 20.58 4.82 -6.76
N LEU A 197 19.31 4.96 -7.14
CA LEU A 197 18.20 5.19 -6.20
C LEU A 197 17.47 3.89 -5.91
N ALA A 198 17.33 3.54 -4.63
CA ALA A 198 16.51 2.44 -4.16
C ALA A 198 15.28 2.99 -3.39
N ILE A 199 14.08 2.63 -3.84
CA ILE A 199 12.80 3.07 -3.27
C ILE A 199 12.15 1.90 -2.55
N PHE A 200 11.76 2.10 -1.29
CA PHE A 200 11.10 1.12 -0.44
C PHE A 200 9.71 1.62 -0.06
N ILE A 201 8.68 0.79 -0.27
CA ILE A 201 7.29 1.19 -0.02
C ILE A 201 6.72 0.28 1.05
N SER A 202 6.19 0.86 2.14
CA SER A 202 5.55 0.11 3.21
C SER A 202 4.56 0.99 3.95
N GLN A 203 3.34 0.51 4.17
CA GLN A 203 2.34 1.24 4.94
C GLN A 203 2.79 1.38 6.40
N SER A 204 3.13 0.27 7.07
CA SER A 204 3.56 0.24 8.47
C SER A 204 5.00 0.73 8.67
N GLY A 205 5.86 0.58 7.64
CA GLY A 205 7.29 0.78 7.75
C GLY A 205 8.00 -0.26 8.63
N GLU A 206 7.35 -1.41 8.90
CA GLU A 206 7.87 -2.49 9.74
C GLU A 206 7.89 -3.86 9.02
N THR A 207 7.63 -3.87 7.71
CA THR A 207 7.65 -5.11 6.92
C THR A 207 9.06 -5.69 6.88
N ALA A 208 9.24 -6.89 7.44
CA ALA A 208 10.56 -7.50 7.65
C ALA A 208 11.40 -7.64 6.37
N ASP A 209 10.79 -8.15 5.30
CA ASP A 209 11.48 -8.30 4.01
C ASP A 209 11.89 -6.95 3.40
N THR A 210 11.00 -5.95 3.47
CA THR A 210 11.27 -4.61 2.94
C THR A 210 12.39 -3.93 3.72
N LEU A 211 12.42 -4.11 5.05
CA LEU A 211 13.49 -3.59 5.91
C LEU A 211 14.83 -4.28 5.59
N ALA A 212 14.84 -5.58 5.40
CA ALA A 212 16.06 -6.31 5.03
C ALA A 212 16.58 -5.87 3.64
N ALA A 213 15.69 -5.67 2.67
CA ALA A 213 16.02 -5.15 1.36
C ALA A 213 16.61 -3.73 1.42
N LEU A 214 16.06 -2.85 2.28
CA LEU A 214 16.60 -1.51 2.53
C LEU A 214 18.03 -1.58 3.08
N ARG A 215 18.24 -2.40 4.10
CA ARG A 215 19.58 -2.58 4.72
C ARG A 215 20.60 -3.10 3.72
N TYR A 216 20.19 -4.04 2.86
CA TYR A 216 21.04 -4.54 1.77
C TYR A 216 21.42 -3.41 0.79
N ALA A 217 20.45 -2.65 0.30
CA ALA A 217 20.68 -1.56 -0.65
C ALA A 217 21.58 -0.46 -0.05
N LYS A 218 21.34 -0.11 1.22
CA LYS A 218 22.18 0.85 1.97
C LYS A 218 23.63 0.39 2.05
N ALA A 219 23.87 -0.90 2.31
CA ALA A 219 25.20 -1.48 2.34
C ALA A 219 25.91 -1.45 0.97
N GLN A 220 25.16 -1.43 -0.14
CA GLN A 220 25.70 -1.26 -1.49
C GLN A 220 26.00 0.21 -1.86
N GLY A 221 25.66 1.18 -0.97
CA GLY A 221 25.91 2.60 -1.20
C GLY A 221 24.94 3.27 -2.16
N THR A 222 23.72 2.74 -2.32
CA THR A 222 22.64 3.41 -3.04
C THR A 222 22.04 4.53 -2.18
N HIS A 223 21.41 5.52 -2.83
CA HIS A 223 20.49 6.41 -2.15
C HIS A 223 19.23 5.63 -1.76
N THR A 224 18.80 5.73 -0.51
CA THR A 224 17.63 5.03 -0.01
C THR A 224 16.50 6.00 0.28
N LEU A 225 15.36 5.79 -0.40
CA LEU A 225 14.15 6.57 -0.23
C LEU A 225 13.01 5.64 0.18
N SER A 226 12.31 5.97 1.26
CA SER A 226 11.13 5.22 1.67
C SER A 226 9.84 6.02 1.51
N VAL A 227 8.77 5.32 1.10
CA VAL A 227 7.40 5.83 1.08
C VAL A 227 6.65 5.09 2.18
N VAL A 228 6.34 5.77 3.28
CA VAL A 228 5.74 5.17 4.48
C VAL A 228 4.61 6.02 5.03
N ASN A 229 3.68 5.38 5.74
CA ASN A 229 2.61 6.09 6.44
C ASN A 229 2.94 6.38 7.90
N VAL A 230 3.85 5.60 8.51
CA VAL A 230 4.28 5.76 9.91
C VAL A 230 5.70 6.33 9.93
N PRO A 231 5.87 7.64 10.21
CA PRO A 231 7.17 8.33 10.11
C PRO A 231 8.15 7.91 11.21
N THR A 232 7.68 7.29 12.28
CA THR A 232 8.51 6.78 13.39
C THR A 232 8.89 5.32 13.23
N SER A 233 8.52 4.68 12.12
CA SER A 233 8.81 3.28 11.84
C SER A 233 10.30 3.01 11.59
N THR A 234 10.68 1.75 11.69
CA THR A 234 12.08 1.32 11.49
C THR A 234 12.58 1.63 10.08
N ILE A 235 11.77 1.36 9.04
CA ILE A 235 12.12 1.70 7.65
C ILE A 235 12.32 3.22 7.51
N ALA A 236 11.47 4.03 8.14
CA ALA A 236 11.61 5.49 8.10
C ALA A 236 12.92 5.94 8.75
N ARG A 237 13.23 5.43 9.93
CA ARG A 237 14.46 5.81 10.66
C ARG A 237 15.75 5.39 9.98
N GLU A 238 15.72 4.26 9.24
CA GLU A 238 16.92 3.74 8.58
C GLU A 238 17.13 4.27 7.17
N SER A 239 16.10 4.85 6.54
CA SER A 239 16.19 5.45 5.20
C SER A 239 16.90 6.80 5.21
N GLU A 240 17.64 7.11 4.14
CA GLU A 240 18.26 8.42 3.94
C GLU A 240 17.20 9.51 3.68
N THR A 241 16.12 9.15 3.00
CA THR A 241 15.00 10.05 2.69
C THR A 241 13.68 9.37 2.96
N VAL A 242 12.75 10.10 3.57
CA VAL A 242 11.39 9.63 3.87
C VAL A 242 10.37 10.52 3.18
N LEU A 243 9.55 9.94 2.33
CA LEU A 243 8.35 10.55 1.77
C LEU A 243 7.13 9.94 2.47
N GLN A 244 6.48 10.75 3.29
CA GLN A 244 5.35 10.30 4.10
C GLN A 244 4.04 10.39 3.32
N THR A 245 3.22 9.35 3.38
CA THR A 245 1.80 9.42 3.08
C THR A 245 1.04 10.02 4.27
N LEU A 246 -0.14 10.58 4.04
CA LEU A 246 -1.02 11.09 5.08
C LEU A 246 -2.34 10.33 5.12
N ALA A 247 -2.27 9.01 5.00
CA ALA A 247 -3.43 8.14 4.99
C ALA A 247 -4.12 8.02 6.37
N GLY A 248 -3.46 8.49 7.44
CA GLY A 248 -3.91 8.23 8.81
C GLY A 248 -3.83 6.75 9.19
N PRO A 249 -4.42 6.34 10.32
CA PRO A 249 -4.48 4.94 10.71
C PRO A 249 -5.30 4.11 9.70
N GLU A 250 -4.78 2.96 9.29
CA GLU A 250 -5.47 1.96 8.47
C GLU A 250 -5.53 0.67 9.26
N ILE A 251 -6.74 0.28 9.68
CA ILE A 251 -6.98 -0.82 10.64
C ILE A 251 -7.33 -2.12 9.91
N GLY A 252 -8.12 -2.03 8.83
CA GLY A 252 -8.45 -3.20 8.00
C GLY A 252 -7.16 -3.87 7.50
N VAL A 253 -7.09 -5.20 7.61
CA VAL A 253 -5.89 -5.95 7.20
C VAL A 253 -5.61 -5.75 5.71
N ALA A 254 -6.62 -5.84 4.86
CA ALA A 254 -6.52 -5.56 3.44
C ALA A 254 -6.34 -4.05 3.21
N SER A 255 -5.22 -3.65 2.64
CA SER A 255 -4.86 -2.23 2.43
C SER A 255 -5.74 -1.59 1.34
N THR A 256 -6.19 -0.36 1.59
CA THR A 256 -7.03 0.42 0.66
C THR A 256 -6.52 1.85 0.50
N LYS A 257 -6.76 2.73 1.47
CA LYS A 257 -6.35 4.14 1.43
C LYS A 257 -4.83 4.33 1.45
N ALA A 258 -4.09 3.43 2.10
CA ALA A 258 -2.63 3.48 2.06
C ALA A 258 -2.10 3.28 0.65
N PHE A 259 -2.69 2.37 -0.14
CA PHE A 259 -2.35 2.15 -1.55
C PHE A 259 -2.51 3.41 -2.39
N THR A 260 -3.67 4.06 -2.32
CA THR A 260 -3.95 5.26 -3.12
C THR A 260 -3.12 6.46 -2.68
N CYS A 261 -2.81 6.60 -1.38
CA CYS A 261 -1.87 7.59 -0.90
C CYS A 261 -0.42 7.29 -1.35
N GLN A 262 0.00 6.02 -1.37
CA GLN A 262 1.30 5.65 -1.94
C GLN A 262 1.38 6.00 -3.43
N LEU A 263 0.33 5.73 -4.21
CA LEU A 263 0.25 6.13 -5.61
C LEU A 263 0.37 7.64 -5.78
N MET A 264 -0.27 8.45 -4.92
CA MET A 264 -0.19 9.91 -4.96
C MET A 264 1.24 10.41 -4.72
N VAL A 265 1.94 9.88 -3.72
CA VAL A 265 3.35 10.22 -3.44
C VAL A 265 4.25 9.82 -4.61
N LEU A 266 4.09 8.61 -5.13
CA LEU A 266 4.90 8.09 -6.23
C LEU A 266 4.65 8.81 -7.55
N ALA A 267 3.41 9.23 -7.83
CA ALA A 267 3.07 10.07 -8.97
C ALA A 267 3.75 11.44 -8.87
N SER A 268 3.66 12.09 -7.71
CA SER A 268 4.34 13.36 -7.44
C SER A 268 5.86 13.23 -7.60
N LEU A 269 6.46 12.16 -7.08
CA LEU A 269 7.88 11.88 -7.24
C LEU A 269 8.27 11.69 -8.70
N ALA A 270 7.46 10.99 -9.50
CA ALA A 270 7.72 10.78 -10.92
C ALA A 270 7.66 12.10 -11.73
N VAL A 271 6.71 12.99 -11.40
CA VAL A 271 6.63 14.33 -12.00
C VAL A 271 7.86 15.16 -11.62
N ALA A 272 8.23 15.18 -10.32
CA ALA A 272 9.43 15.88 -9.85
C ALA A 272 10.71 15.39 -10.52
N ALA A 273 10.85 14.07 -10.64
CA ALA A 273 11.99 13.46 -11.34
C ALA A 273 12.04 13.85 -12.82
N GLY A 274 10.92 13.80 -13.52
CA GLY A 274 10.81 14.21 -14.93
C GLY A 274 11.17 15.68 -15.13
N LYS A 275 10.70 16.56 -14.23
CA LYS A 275 11.05 17.98 -14.25
C LYS A 275 12.55 18.21 -13.99
N ALA A 276 13.09 17.60 -12.96
CA ALA A 276 14.50 17.73 -12.61
C ALA A 276 15.44 17.26 -13.73
N ARG A 277 15.07 16.21 -14.46
CA ARG A 277 15.82 15.67 -15.59
C ARG A 277 15.66 16.45 -16.88
N GLY A 278 14.73 17.42 -16.93
CA GLY A 278 14.42 18.21 -18.13
C GLY A 278 13.56 17.45 -19.16
N GLU A 279 12.94 16.34 -18.78
CA GLU A 279 12.03 15.55 -19.63
C GLU A 279 10.61 16.12 -19.67
N LEU A 280 10.26 16.99 -18.72
CA LEU A 280 8.99 17.70 -18.65
C LEU A 280 9.20 19.21 -18.77
N SER A 281 8.48 19.85 -19.68
CA SER A 281 8.38 21.30 -19.73
C SER A 281 7.57 21.83 -18.53
N GLU A 282 7.54 23.14 -18.34
CA GLU A 282 6.70 23.76 -17.31
C GLU A 282 5.20 23.53 -17.57
N ALA A 283 4.80 23.56 -18.85
CA ALA A 283 3.42 23.31 -19.24
C ALA A 283 3.02 21.83 -19.02
N ASP A 284 3.94 20.87 -19.25
CA ASP A 284 3.68 19.46 -18.97
C ASP A 284 3.52 19.21 -17.48
N GLU A 285 4.38 19.83 -16.65
CA GLU A 285 4.29 19.75 -15.19
C GLU A 285 2.96 20.29 -14.69
N SER A 286 2.57 21.52 -15.09
CA SER A 286 1.30 22.16 -14.72
C SER A 286 0.10 21.27 -15.11
N LYS A 287 0.10 20.73 -16.34
CA LYS A 287 -0.95 19.81 -16.80
C LYS A 287 -1.04 18.54 -15.95
N LEU A 288 0.10 17.95 -15.57
CA LEU A 288 0.13 16.76 -14.72
C LEU A 288 -0.35 17.10 -13.31
N VAL A 289 0.11 18.20 -12.73
CA VAL A 289 -0.34 18.68 -11.42
C VAL A 289 -1.84 18.93 -11.41
N HIS A 290 -2.39 19.59 -12.45
CA HIS A 290 -3.84 19.74 -12.58
C HIS A 290 -4.57 18.38 -12.56
N GLY A 291 -4.04 17.39 -13.27
CA GLY A 291 -4.58 16.02 -13.23
C GLY A 291 -4.53 15.39 -11.83
N LEU A 292 -3.48 15.64 -11.04
CA LEU A 292 -3.38 15.15 -9.66
C LEU A 292 -4.38 15.86 -8.73
N VAL A 293 -4.59 17.17 -8.90
CA VAL A 293 -5.52 17.97 -8.09
C VAL A 293 -6.97 17.51 -8.26
N GLU A 294 -7.34 16.99 -9.43
CA GLU A 294 -8.68 16.46 -9.69
C GLU A 294 -8.94 15.08 -9.05
N ILE A 295 -7.90 14.32 -8.68
CA ILE A 295 -8.05 12.94 -8.19
C ILE A 295 -9.03 12.81 -7.01
N PRO A 296 -8.99 13.62 -5.93
CA PRO A 296 -9.92 13.51 -4.82
C PRO A 296 -11.39 13.64 -5.25
N ARG A 297 -11.68 14.61 -6.12
CA ARG A 297 -13.03 14.82 -6.67
C ARG A 297 -13.49 13.61 -7.49
N LEU A 298 -12.61 13.12 -8.37
CA LEU A 298 -12.89 11.97 -9.23
C LEU A 298 -13.06 10.67 -8.42
N MET A 299 -12.33 10.51 -7.33
CA MET A 299 -12.55 9.38 -6.40
C MET A 299 -13.93 9.47 -5.73
N SER A 300 -14.35 10.66 -5.32
CA SER A 300 -15.70 10.86 -4.76
C SER A 300 -16.80 10.54 -5.78
N GLU A 301 -16.59 10.88 -7.03
CA GLU A 301 -17.49 10.51 -8.14
C GLU A 301 -17.49 8.99 -8.38
N ALA A 302 -16.33 8.34 -8.37
CA ALA A 302 -16.21 6.90 -8.53
C ALA A 302 -16.94 6.11 -7.42
N LEU A 303 -16.98 6.63 -6.18
CA LEU A 303 -17.73 6.03 -5.08
C LEU A 303 -19.25 5.95 -5.36
N THR A 304 -19.78 6.80 -6.23
CA THR A 304 -21.20 6.77 -6.60
C THR A 304 -21.61 5.49 -7.35
N SER A 305 -20.63 4.74 -7.86
CA SER A 305 -20.84 3.42 -8.50
C SER A 305 -21.13 2.28 -7.50
N GLU A 306 -20.97 2.53 -6.20
CA GLU A 306 -21.09 1.50 -5.15
C GLU A 306 -22.40 0.69 -5.19
N PRO A 307 -23.61 1.27 -5.39
CA PRO A 307 -24.84 0.48 -5.45
C PRO A 307 -24.88 -0.50 -6.63
N GLN A 308 -24.21 -0.16 -7.75
CA GLN A 308 -24.09 -1.07 -8.89
C GLN A 308 -23.12 -2.20 -8.57
N ILE A 309 -22.00 -1.88 -7.90
CA ILE A 309 -20.98 -2.85 -7.49
C ILE A 309 -21.52 -3.81 -6.44
N GLU A 310 -22.31 -3.33 -5.47
CA GLU A 310 -22.98 -4.18 -4.48
C GLU A 310 -23.88 -5.24 -5.13
N LYS A 311 -24.64 -4.86 -6.18
CA LYS A 311 -25.44 -5.82 -6.94
C LYS A 311 -24.57 -6.85 -7.67
N LEU A 312 -23.49 -6.38 -8.31
CA LEU A 312 -22.54 -7.24 -9.01
C LEU A 312 -21.85 -8.22 -8.07
N ALA A 313 -21.52 -7.81 -6.87
CA ALA A 313 -20.87 -8.65 -5.85
C ALA A 313 -21.67 -9.92 -5.52
N ARG A 314 -23.00 -9.86 -5.60
CA ARG A 314 -23.90 -11.03 -5.42
C ARG A 314 -23.73 -12.09 -6.51
N GLU A 315 -23.34 -11.68 -7.71
CA GLU A 315 -23.03 -12.63 -8.79
C GLU A 315 -21.60 -13.17 -8.63
N ILE A 316 -20.64 -12.31 -8.32
CA ILE A 316 -19.24 -12.69 -8.09
C ILE A 316 -19.10 -13.67 -6.91
N SER A 317 -19.88 -13.49 -5.84
CA SER A 317 -19.85 -14.37 -4.68
C SER A 317 -20.23 -15.83 -4.96
N LYS A 318 -20.86 -16.11 -6.09
CA LYS A 318 -21.21 -17.47 -6.53
C LYS A 318 -20.09 -18.14 -7.33
N SER A 319 -19.06 -17.38 -7.71
CA SER A 319 -17.96 -17.86 -8.53
C SER A 319 -16.86 -18.46 -7.63
N ARG A 320 -16.21 -19.47 -8.14
CA ARG A 320 -15.05 -20.09 -7.49
C ARG A 320 -13.76 -19.36 -7.83
N ASP A 321 -13.67 -18.90 -9.07
CA ASP A 321 -12.50 -18.28 -9.65
C ASP A 321 -12.90 -16.97 -10.36
N VAL A 322 -12.01 -15.97 -10.36
CA VAL A 322 -12.21 -14.69 -11.04
C VAL A 322 -10.90 -14.24 -11.68
N LEU A 323 -10.93 -13.82 -12.93
CA LEU A 323 -9.77 -13.23 -13.58
C LEU A 323 -9.89 -11.70 -13.64
N TYR A 324 -8.74 -11.04 -13.51
CA TYR A 324 -8.60 -9.60 -13.69
C TYR A 324 -7.65 -9.31 -14.84
N LEU A 325 -8.02 -8.43 -15.74
CA LEU A 325 -7.23 -8.06 -16.90
C LEU A 325 -6.97 -6.56 -16.95
N GLY A 326 -5.75 -6.18 -17.29
CA GLY A 326 -5.37 -4.79 -17.51
C GLY A 326 -4.19 -4.65 -18.47
N ARG A 327 -3.98 -3.44 -19.00
CA ARG A 327 -2.80 -3.08 -19.78
C ARG A 327 -2.15 -1.80 -19.25
N GLY A 328 -0.84 -1.64 -19.48
CA GLY A 328 -0.11 -0.50 -18.97
C GLY A 328 -0.26 -0.40 -17.44
N THR A 329 -0.59 0.78 -16.92
CA THR A 329 -0.80 1.00 -15.48
C THR A 329 -2.03 0.28 -14.92
N SER A 330 -2.95 -0.18 -15.77
CA SER A 330 -4.09 -1.00 -15.34
C SER A 330 -3.71 -2.46 -15.06
N TYR A 331 -2.55 -2.95 -15.53
CA TYR A 331 -2.10 -4.30 -15.22
C TYR A 331 -1.75 -4.47 -13.72
N PRO A 332 -0.89 -3.65 -13.10
CA PRO A 332 -0.69 -3.73 -11.65
C PRO A 332 -1.97 -3.49 -10.85
N LEU A 333 -2.93 -2.71 -11.36
CA LEU A 333 -4.22 -2.56 -10.71
C LEU A 333 -5.09 -3.82 -10.82
N ALA A 334 -5.00 -4.58 -11.92
CA ALA A 334 -5.64 -5.89 -12.05
C ALA A 334 -5.05 -6.90 -11.05
N LEU A 335 -3.74 -6.87 -10.82
CA LEU A 335 -3.09 -7.67 -9.77
C LEU A 335 -3.59 -7.29 -8.38
N GLU A 336 -3.72 -5.98 -8.10
CA GLU A 336 -4.24 -5.48 -6.83
C GLU A 336 -5.70 -5.90 -6.61
N GLY A 337 -6.55 -5.82 -7.65
CA GLY A 337 -7.95 -6.26 -7.58
C GLY A 337 -8.07 -7.73 -7.26
N ALA A 338 -7.28 -8.56 -7.93
CA ALA A 338 -7.22 -9.99 -7.66
C ALA A 338 -6.71 -10.27 -6.23
N LEU A 339 -5.72 -9.52 -5.75
CA LEU A 339 -5.23 -9.63 -4.38
C LEU A 339 -6.32 -9.26 -3.37
N LYS A 340 -7.00 -8.12 -3.51
CA LYS A 340 -8.08 -7.70 -2.61
C LYS A 340 -9.20 -8.73 -2.55
N LEU A 341 -9.64 -9.24 -3.71
CA LEU A 341 -10.71 -10.22 -3.74
C LEU A 341 -10.34 -11.50 -3.00
N LYS A 342 -9.15 -12.06 -3.24
CA LYS A 342 -8.73 -13.30 -2.58
C LYS A 342 -8.47 -13.14 -1.08
N GLU A 343 -7.94 -11.99 -0.65
CA GLU A 343 -7.63 -11.74 0.77
C GLU A 343 -8.87 -11.82 1.65
N ILE A 344 -9.97 -11.22 1.22
CA ILE A 344 -11.14 -11.02 2.08
C ILE A 344 -12.34 -11.91 1.72
N SER A 345 -12.46 -12.40 0.49
CA SER A 345 -13.53 -13.30 0.07
C SER A 345 -13.12 -14.76 -0.01
N TYR A 346 -11.80 -15.03 -0.10
CA TYR A 346 -11.20 -16.36 -0.32
C TYR A 346 -11.52 -16.96 -1.69
N ILE A 347 -12.11 -16.22 -2.61
CA ILE A 347 -12.26 -16.61 -4.02
C ILE A 347 -10.86 -16.62 -4.64
N HIS A 348 -10.55 -17.66 -5.41
CA HIS A 348 -9.31 -17.69 -6.17
C HIS A 348 -9.37 -16.63 -7.27
N ALA A 349 -8.52 -15.62 -7.19
CA ALA A 349 -8.48 -14.53 -8.15
C ALA A 349 -7.06 -14.29 -8.66
N GLU A 350 -6.92 -14.10 -9.97
CA GLU A 350 -5.63 -13.83 -10.61
C GLU A 350 -5.71 -12.63 -11.54
N GLY A 351 -4.63 -11.83 -11.55
CA GLY A 351 -4.47 -10.68 -12.44
C GLY A 351 -3.48 -10.97 -13.56
N TYR A 352 -3.81 -10.57 -14.78
CA TYR A 352 -2.95 -10.76 -15.94
C TYR A 352 -2.81 -9.47 -16.75
N ALA A 353 -1.64 -9.29 -17.36
CA ALA A 353 -1.53 -8.40 -18.49
C ALA A 353 -2.45 -8.94 -19.60
N ALA A 354 -3.41 -8.15 -20.08
CA ALA A 354 -4.44 -8.66 -20.97
C ALA A 354 -3.90 -9.33 -22.25
N GLY A 355 -2.68 -8.92 -22.71
CA GLY A 355 -2.01 -9.57 -23.84
C GLY A 355 -1.54 -10.99 -23.57
N GLU A 356 -1.24 -11.29 -22.29
CA GLU A 356 -0.76 -12.62 -21.86
C GLU A 356 -1.89 -13.65 -21.79
N LEU A 357 -3.15 -13.21 -21.90
CA LEU A 357 -4.30 -14.13 -21.90
C LEU A 357 -4.13 -15.29 -22.90
N LYS A 358 -3.58 -15.00 -24.09
CA LYS A 358 -3.33 -15.99 -25.16
C LYS A 358 -2.26 -17.02 -24.85
N HIS A 359 -1.41 -16.76 -23.85
CA HIS A 359 -0.24 -17.57 -23.52
C HIS A 359 -0.51 -18.54 -22.35
N GLY A 360 -1.75 -18.94 -22.17
CA GLY A 360 -2.16 -19.94 -21.16
C GLY A 360 -3.50 -19.64 -20.50
N PRO A 361 -3.68 -18.46 -19.85
CA PRO A 361 -4.87 -18.19 -19.04
C PRO A 361 -6.20 -18.28 -19.79
N ILE A 362 -6.21 -18.11 -21.12
CA ILE A 362 -7.41 -18.26 -21.97
C ILE A 362 -8.03 -19.64 -21.87
N ALA A 363 -7.26 -20.65 -21.49
CA ALA A 363 -7.77 -22.01 -21.28
C ALA A 363 -8.73 -22.13 -20.10
N LEU A 364 -8.71 -21.15 -19.18
CA LEU A 364 -9.57 -21.08 -18.00
C LEU A 364 -10.95 -20.47 -18.29
N ILE A 365 -11.14 -19.86 -19.48
CA ILE A 365 -12.35 -19.12 -19.81
C ILE A 365 -13.47 -20.07 -20.23
N ASP A 366 -14.58 -20.01 -19.51
CA ASP A 366 -15.85 -20.66 -19.81
C ASP A 366 -17.02 -19.75 -19.41
N GLU A 367 -18.26 -20.26 -19.55
CA GLU A 367 -19.49 -19.51 -19.21
C GLU A 367 -19.68 -19.25 -17.70
N HIS A 368 -18.85 -19.79 -16.85
CA HIS A 368 -18.89 -19.59 -15.39
C HIS A 368 -17.83 -18.61 -14.89
N MET A 369 -16.84 -18.29 -15.74
CA MET A 369 -15.70 -17.46 -15.39
C MET A 369 -16.00 -15.95 -15.49
N PRO A 370 -16.10 -15.20 -14.38
CA PRO A 370 -16.11 -13.75 -14.42
C PRO A 370 -14.70 -13.21 -14.76
N VAL A 371 -14.67 -12.23 -15.65
CA VAL A 371 -13.45 -11.56 -16.05
C VAL A 371 -13.62 -10.06 -15.86
N VAL A 372 -12.96 -9.50 -14.87
CA VAL A 372 -12.93 -8.06 -14.59
C VAL A 372 -11.87 -7.42 -15.48
N VAL A 373 -12.26 -6.49 -16.32
CA VAL A 373 -11.39 -5.80 -17.26
C VAL A 373 -11.30 -4.33 -16.90
N ILE A 374 -10.10 -3.87 -16.57
CA ILE A 374 -9.80 -2.47 -16.21
C ILE A 374 -9.22 -1.80 -17.46
N ALA A 375 -10.02 -0.98 -18.11
CA ALA A 375 -9.71 -0.43 -19.42
C ALA A 375 -10.14 1.05 -19.54
N PRO A 376 -9.41 2.00 -18.94
CA PRO A 376 -9.63 3.42 -19.25
C PRO A 376 -9.40 3.65 -20.75
N TYR A 377 -10.14 4.60 -21.34
CA TYR A 377 -9.97 4.92 -22.76
C TYR A 377 -8.63 5.59 -22.99
N ASP A 378 -7.67 4.81 -23.47
CA ASP A 378 -6.31 5.22 -23.75
C ASP A 378 -5.79 4.63 -25.08
N LYS A 379 -4.51 4.87 -25.37
CA LYS A 379 -3.85 4.38 -26.61
C LYS A 379 -3.81 2.84 -26.75
N VAL A 380 -4.07 2.08 -25.70
CA VAL A 380 -4.09 0.61 -25.70
C VAL A 380 -5.51 0.04 -25.53
N PHE A 381 -6.52 0.89 -25.45
CA PHE A 381 -7.92 0.50 -25.26
C PHE A 381 -8.39 -0.51 -26.32
N GLU A 382 -8.18 -0.23 -27.61
CA GLU A 382 -8.55 -1.14 -28.70
C GLU A 382 -7.90 -2.53 -28.55
N LYS A 383 -6.67 -2.59 -28.05
CA LYS A 383 -5.99 -3.86 -27.79
C LYS A 383 -6.63 -4.62 -26.63
N THR A 384 -7.11 -3.91 -25.64
CA THR A 384 -7.86 -4.50 -24.52
C THR A 384 -9.22 -4.99 -24.99
N VAL A 385 -9.93 -4.23 -25.84
CA VAL A 385 -11.19 -4.65 -26.47
C VAL A 385 -11.00 -5.94 -27.25
N SER A 386 -9.92 -6.07 -28.03
CA SER A 386 -9.60 -7.32 -28.74
C SER A 386 -9.46 -8.52 -27.80
N ASN A 387 -8.83 -8.34 -26.64
CA ASN A 387 -8.75 -9.41 -25.63
C ASN A 387 -10.13 -9.73 -25.01
N MET A 388 -10.97 -8.73 -24.81
CA MET A 388 -12.34 -8.95 -24.34
C MET A 388 -13.17 -9.76 -25.36
N GLN A 389 -12.99 -9.51 -26.66
CA GLN A 389 -13.63 -10.30 -27.73
C GLN A 389 -13.24 -11.79 -27.66
N GLU A 390 -12.00 -12.07 -27.34
CA GLU A 390 -11.51 -13.45 -27.15
C GLU A 390 -12.13 -14.14 -25.93
N VAL A 391 -12.32 -13.39 -24.83
CA VAL A 391 -13.05 -13.85 -23.64
C VAL A 391 -14.52 -14.12 -23.97
N ALA A 392 -15.18 -13.16 -24.63
CA ALA A 392 -16.60 -13.27 -25.00
C ALA A 392 -16.87 -14.46 -25.94
N ALA A 393 -15.96 -14.70 -26.90
CA ALA A 393 -16.09 -15.84 -27.85
C ALA A 393 -16.03 -17.22 -27.15
N ARG A 394 -15.61 -17.28 -25.89
CA ARG A 394 -15.54 -18.49 -25.04
C ARG A 394 -16.59 -18.51 -23.94
N GLY A 395 -17.51 -17.54 -23.97
CA GLY A 395 -18.60 -17.45 -23.00
C GLY A 395 -18.24 -16.75 -21.68
N GLY A 396 -17.01 -16.26 -21.52
CA GLY A 396 -16.59 -15.59 -20.30
C GLY A 396 -17.43 -14.36 -19.96
N LYS A 397 -17.73 -14.17 -18.68
CA LYS A 397 -18.60 -13.09 -18.18
C LYS A 397 -17.80 -11.82 -17.94
N ILE A 398 -17.82 -10.90 -18.90
CA ILE A 398 -17.03 -9.67 -18.84
C ILE A 398 -17.67 -8.64 -17.91
N ILE A 399 -16.88 -8.12 -16.98
CA ILE A 399 -17.19 -6.96 -16.16
C ILE A 399 -16.22 -5.87 -16.58
N LEU A 400 -16.73 -4.84 -17.25
CA LEU A 400 -15.90 -3.77 -17.80
C LEU A 400 -15.90 -2.55 -16.87
N MET A 401 -14.72 -2.11 -16.45
CA MET A 401 -14.49 -0.83 -15.76
C MET A 401 -13.81 0.12 -16.74
N THR A 402 -14.53 1.14 -17.19
CA THR A 402 -14.05 2.08 -18.22
C THR A 402 -14.75 3.42 -18.08
N ASP A 403 -14.24 4.47 -18.73
CA ASP A 403 -14.93 5.76 -18.83
C ASP A 403 -16.08 5.75 -19.87
N ALA A 404 -16.82 6.87 -19.94
CA ALA A 404 -17.98 6.98 -20.84
C ALA A 404 -17.62 6.75 -22.32
N LYS A 405 -16.42 7.20 -22.74
CA LYS A 405 -15.96 7.00 -24.11
C LYS A 405 -15.62 5.53 -24.37
N GLY A 406 -14.92 4.88 -23.45
CA GLY A 406 -14.65 3.46 -23.54
C GLY A 406 -15.92 2.62 -23.53
N ALA A 407 -16.93 2.99 -22.73
CA ALA A 407 -18.23 2.31 -22.70
C ALA A 407 -18.97 2.44 -24.04
N ALA A 408 -18.91 3.58 -24.70
CA ALA A 408 -19.53 3.81 -26.00
C ALA A 408 -18.81 3.06 -27.15
N GLU A 409 -17.48 2.92 -27.06
CA GLU A 409 -16.68 2.29 -28.10
C GLU A 409 -16.46 0.77 -27.90
N ALA A 410 -16.71 0.26 -26.70
CA ALA A 410 -16.65 -1.17 -26.43
C ALA A 410 -17.80 -1.90 -27.16
N THR A 411 -17.52 -2.52 -28.30
CA THR A 411 -18.48 -3.25 -29.13
C THR A 411 -18.80 -4.66 -28.62
N ILE A 412 -18.74 -4.87 -27.30
CA ILE A 412 -18.86 -6.18 -26.67
C ILE A 412 -20.00 -6.16 -25.66
N GLN A 413 -20.80 -7.22 -25.65
CA GLN A 413 -21.75 -7.43 -24.58
C GLN A 413 -21.01 -7.81 -23.29
N SER A 414 -20.98 -6.89 -22.34
CA SER A 414 -20.52 -7.12 -20.98
C SER A 414 -21.68 -7.57 -20.09
N LEU A 415 -21.37 -8.33 -19.05
CA LEU A 415 -22.32 -8.63 -17.96
C LEU A 415 -22.71 -7.31 -17.26
N VAL A 416 -21.71 -6.49 -16.97
CA VAL A 416 -21.87 -5.17 -16.35
C VAL A 416 -20.78 -4.25 -16.88
N THR A 417 -21.12 -3.01 -17.19
CA THR A 417 -20.15 -1.92 -17.41
C THR A 417 -20.25 -0.92 -16.27
N ILE A 418 -19.15 -0.73 -15.55
CA ILE A 418 -19.01 0.30 -14.51
C ILE A 418 -18.36 1.50 -15.19
N VAL A 419 -19.14 2.57 -15.36
CA VAL A 419 -18.67 3.79 -16.01
C VAL A 419 -17.96 4.67 -15.00
N MET A 420 -16.68 4.90 -15.22
CA MET A 420 -15.81 5.71 -14.40
C MET A 420 -15.84 7.18 -14.83
N PRO A 421 -15.47 8.11 -13.92
CA PRO A 421 -15.32 9.51 -14.29
C PRO A 421 -14.36 9.70 -15.46
N ASP A 422 -14.64 10.69 -16.29
CA ASP A 422 -13.72 11.07 -17.38
C ASP A 422 -12.45 11.71 -16.82
N MET A 423 -11.33 11.12 -17.17
CA MET A 423 -10.02 11.56 -16.71
C MET A 423 -8.90 11.13 -17.65
N GLY A 424 -7.77 11.81 -17.59
CA GLY A 424 -6.59 11.35 -18.31
C GLY A 424 -6.04 10.02 -17.78
N ALA A 425 -5.71 9.09 -18.67
CA ALA A 425 -5.29 7.73 -18.35
C ALA A 425 -4.01 7.65 -17.46
N THR A 426 -3.21 8.72 -17.37
CA THR A 426 -1.94 8.72 -16.64
C THR A 426 -2.10 8.35 -15.17
N PHE A 427 -3.08 8.94 -14.49
CA PHE A 427 -3.33 8.73 -13.06
C PHE A 427 -4.60 7.91 -12.78
N ALA A 428 -5.19 7.32 -13.80
CA ALA A 428 -6.38 6.46 -13.68
C ALA A 428 -6.25 5.37 -12.59
N PRO A 429 -5.09 4.73 -12.33
CA PRO A 429 -5.00 3.73 -11.27
C PRO A 429 -5.47 4.18 -9.89
N MET A 430 -5.33 5.47 -9.55
CA MET A 430 -5.81 5.98 -8.26
C MET A 430 -7.34 5.96 -8.15
N VAL A 431 -8.02 6.36 -9.21
CA VAL A 431 -9.50 6.43 -9.23
C VAL A 431 -10.13 5.06 -9.47
N TYR A 432 -9.54 4.26 -10.36
CA TYR A 432 -10.02 2.90 -10.65
C TYR A 432 -9.74 1.90 -9.51
N ALA A 433 -8.89 2.24 -8.55
CA ALA A 433 -8.73 1.46 -7.31
C ALA A 433 -10.04 1.40 -6.51
N VAL A 434 -10.86 2.47 -6.53
CA VAL A 434 -12.11 2.55 -5.77
C VAL A 434 -13.09 1.42 -6.13
N PRO A 435 -13.54 1.25 -7.39
CA PRO A 435 -14.46 0.18 -7.75
C PRO A 435 -13.86 -1.21 -7.57
N VAL A 436 -12.56 -1.36 -7.74
CA VAL A 436 -11.84 -2.63 -7.51
C VAL A 436 -11.92 -3.04 -6.04
N GLN A 437 -11.69 -2.11 -5.13
CA GLN A 437 -11.77 -2.33 -3.68
C GLN A 437 -13.22 -2.56 -3.23
N LEU A 438 -14.17 -1.78 -3.73
CA LEU A 438 -15.60 -1.95 -3.45
C LEU A 438 -16.11 -3.33 -3.89
N LEU A 439 -15.68 -3.82 -5.05
CA LEU A 439 -16.07 -5.15 -5.52
C LEU A 439 -15.60 -6.25 -4.57
N ALA A 440 -14.36 -6.20 -4.14
CA ALA A 440 -13.81 -7.14 -3.17
C ALA A 440 -14.55 -7.05 -1.82
N TYR A 441 -14.77 -5.82 -1.32
CA TYR A 441 -15.47 -5.55 -0.06
C TYR A 441 -16.89 -6.13 -0.07
N HIS A 442 -17.72 -5.75 -1.04
CA HIS A 442 -19.10 -6.21 -1.09
C HIS A 442 -19.22 -7.71 -1.35
N THR A 443 -18.29 -8.29 -2.12
CA THR A 443 -18.25 -9.76 -2.31
C THR A 443 -18.00 -10.47 -0.98
N ALA A 444 -17.03 -10.01 -0.18
CA ALA A 444 -16.76 -10.55 1.14
C ALA A 444 -17.95 -10.38 2.10
N VAL A 445 -18.62 -9.23 2.08
CA VAL A 445 -19.84 -8.98 2.87
C VAL A 445 -20.96 -9.96 2.51
N VAL A 446 -21.21 -10.20 1.23
CA VAL A 446 -22.22 -11.18 0.74
C VAL A 446 -21.86 -12.60 1.19
N MET A 447 -20.59 -12.96 1.17
CA MET A 447 -20.10 -14.28 1.59
C MET A 447 -20.05 -14.45 3.12
N GLY A 448 -20.18 -13.36 3.88
CA GLY A 448 -20.18 -13.38 5.36
C GLY A 448 -18.78 -13.66 5.95
N THR A 449 -17.72 -13.37 5.22
CA THR A 449 -16.33 -13.49 5.72
C THR A 449 -15.97 -12.29 6.59
N ASP A 450 -14.94 -12.43 7.43
CA ASP A 450 -14.41 -11.30 8.20
C ASP A 450 -13.61 -10.39 7.28
N VAL A 451 -14.15 -9.17 7.04
CA VAL A 451 -13.58 -8.20 6.12
C VAL A 451 -12.37 -7.50 6.72
N ASP A 452 -12.45 -7.15 8.01
CA ASP A 452 -11.41 -6.36 8.68
C ASP A 452 -10.24 -7.24 9.15
N GLN A 453 -10.52 -8.50 9.53
CA GLN A 453 -9.54 -9.46 10.01
C GLN A 453 -9.70 -10.82 9.30
N PRO A 454 -9.37 -10.89 8.01
CA PRO A 454 -9.50 -12.13 7.26
C PRO A 454 -8.55 -13.21 7.84
N ARG A 455 -9.00 -14.48 7.74
CA ARG A 455 -8.24 -15.62 8.29
C ARG A 455 -6.82 -15.69 7.72
N ASN A 456 -5.87 -16.10 8.56
CA ASN A 456 -4.48 -16.37 8.19
C ASN A 456 -3.68 -15.14 7.71
N LEU A 457 -4.21 -13.93 7.86
CA LEU A 457 -3.52 -12.69 7.49
C LEU A 457 -3.28 -11.82 8.72
N ALA A 458 -2.24 -11.01 8.63
CA ALA A 458 -1.92 -9.97 9.60
C ALA A 458 -1.74 -8.63 8.88
N LYS A 459 -2.03 -7.52 9.58
CA LYS A 459 -1.91 -6.16 8.99
C LYS A 459 -0.48 -5.86 8.55
N SER A 460 0.51 -6.34 9.29
CA SER A 460 1.93 -6.19 8.96
C SER A 460 2.67 -7.50 9.19
N VAL A 461 3.48 -7.91 8.23
CA VAL A 461 4.34 -9.10 8.33
C VAL A 461 5.69 -8.66 8.88
N THR A 462 5.86 -8.82 10.19
CA THR A 462 7.04 -8.35 10.92
C THR A 462 8.02 -9.48 11.27
N VAL A 463 7.69 -10.70 10.91
CA VAL A 463 8.48 -11.93 11.11
C VAL A 463 8.54 -12.74 9.83
N GLU A 464 9.54 -13.61 9.73
CA GLU A 464 9.66 -14.65 8.70
C GLU A 464 8.95 -15.92 9.12
#